data_0ef27cd1b8be442326baed2346b050bc
#
_entry.id   0ef27cd1b8be442326baed2346b050bc
#
_cell.length_a   1.000
_cell.length_b   1.000
_cell.length_c   1.000
_cell.angle_alpha   90.00
_cell.angle_beta   90.00
_cell.angle_gamma   90.00
#
_symmetry.space_group_name_H-M   'P 1'
#
loop_
_entity.id
_entity.type
_entity.pdbx_description
1 polymer ?
#
loop_
_entity_poly.entity_id
_entity_poly.type
_entity_poly.pdbx_seq_one_letter_code
_entity_poly.pdbx_strand_id
1 'polypeptide(L)'
;FREEGFIMKKLMTLALAAGMLLGAASGAHAIDFKAQGMWLMGVGAGDGSFVSHTRQAGATSNKARDTDDALSAMQLVRLQLDAVASESLSGTVYFEIGDTMWGQASSGGALGADKTIVELRNAYIDWTVPNTDLKFRMGIQGLSMPNVAGGSAVLFDDAAAVVANYQFNENVGLTAFWARLFNDNWNESS
;
A
#
# COMPACT_ATOMS: atom_id res chain seq x y z
N PHE A 1 23.98 28.66 12.62
CA PHE A 1 22.57 28.16 12.76
C PHE A 1 22.12 27.18 11.65
N ARG A 2 22.67 27.23 10.43
CA ARG A 2 22.29 26.36 9.32
C ARG A 2 23.04 25.03 9.30
N GLU A 3 24.26 25.00 9.81
CA GLU A 3 25.08 23.78 9.84
C GLU A 3 24.71 22.82 10.97
N GLU A 4 24.31 23.30 12.12
CA GLU A 4 23.94 22.46 13.27
C GLU A 4 22.68 21.64 12.98
N GLY A 5 21.69 22.23 12.28
CA GLY A 5 20.50 21.52 11.86
C GLY A 5 20.75 20.41 10.84
N PHE A 6 21.76 20.56 9.98
CA PHE A 6 22.16 19.57 9.00
C PHE A 6 22.92 18.39 9.64
N ILE A 7 23.79 18.68 10.61
CA ILE A 7 24.53 17.66 11.37
C ILE A 7 23.56 16.84 12.23
N MET A 8 22.60 17.49 12.90
CA MET A 8 21.60 16.80 13.71
C MET A 8 20.69 15.88 12.88
N LYS A 9 20.29 16.30 11.69
CA LYS A 9 19.53 15.45 10.76
C LYS A 9 20.32 14.22 10.31
N LYS A 10 21.60 14.39 9.97
CA LYS A 10 22.49 13.27 9.61
C LYS A 10 22.72 12.32 10.78
N LEU A 11 22.88 12.84 12.00
CA LEU A 11 23.04 12.03 13.21
C LEU A 11 21.77 11.24 13.54
N MET A 12 20.58 11.82 13.40
CA MET A 12 19.32 11.10 13.58
C MET A 12 19.11 10.02 12.53
N THR A 13 19.44 10.30 11.27
CA THR A 13 19.37 9.29 10.20
C THR A 13 20.36 8.15 10.42
N LEU A 14 21.58 8.49 10.86
CA LEU A 14 22.60 7.51 11.15
C LEU A 14 22.27 6.67 12.40
N ALA A 15 21.70 7.29 13.44
CA ALA A 15 21.24 6.59 14.64
C ALA A 15 20.07 5.66 14.36
N LEU A 16 19.13 6.08 13.50
CA LEU A 16 18.01 5.24 13.07
C LEU A 16 18.50 4.05 12.22
N ALA A 17 19.40 4.30 11.26
CA ALA A 17 20.01 3.25 10.43
C ALA A 17 20.88 2.30 11.26
N ALA A 18 21.66 2.80 12.22
CA ALA A 18 22.46 1.98 13.13
C ALA A 18 21.59 1.16 14.09
N GLY A 19 20.47 1.71 14.57
CA GLY A 19 19.50 0.99 15.39
C GLY A 19 18.85 -0.17 14.65
N MET A 20 18.53 0.02 13.38
CA MET A 20 17.99 -1.05 12.52
C MET A 20 19.04 -2.13 12.22
N LEU A 21 20.29 -1.76 11.96
CA LEU A 21 21.39 -2.70 11.71
C LEU A 21 21.78 -3.50 12.95
N LEU A 22 21.79 -2.87 14.13
CA LEU A 22 22.11 -3.54 15.39
C LEU A 22 20.97 -4.46 15.85
N GLY A 23 19.72 -4.12 15.55
CA GLY A 23 18.58 -5.02 15.76
C GLY A 23 18.61 -6.27 14.88
N ALA A 24 19.16 -6.16 13.68
CA ALA A 24 19.30 -7.28 12.74
C ALA A 24 20.53 -8.18 13.04
N ALA A 25 21.55 -7.67 13.75
CA ALA A 25 22.80 -8.37 13.99
C ALA A 25 22.80 -9.31 15.21
N SER A 26 21.75 -9.29 16.03
CA SER A 26 21.71 -10.05 17.29
C SER A 26 21.24 -11.48 17.20
N GLY A 27 21.18 -12.07 16.01
CA GLY A 27 20.92 -13.50 15.81
C GLY A 27 20.89 -13.83 14.32
N ALA A 28 21.78 -14.71 13.90
CA ALA A 28 21.75 -15.28 12.55
C ALA A 28 20.55 -16.23 12.42
N HIS A 29 19.35 -15.73 12.66
CA HIS A 29 18.14 -16.45 12.29
C HIS A 29 17.91 -16.24 10.80
N ALA A 30 17.63 -17.32 10.10
CA ALA A 30 17.19 -17.23 8.72
C ALA A 30 15.93 -16.34 8.67
N ILE A 31 15.93 -15.38 7.75
CA ILE A 31 14.74 -14.57 7.50
C ILE A 31 13.61 -15.52 7.09
N ASP A 32 12.50 -15.47 7.81
CA ASP A 32 11.31 -16.23 7.47
C ASP A 32 10.49 -15.44 6.46
N PHE A 33 10.24 -16.04 5.28
CA PHE A 33 9.43 -15.44 4.24
C PHE A 33 8.04 -16.07 4.24
N LYS A 34 7.02 -15.21 4.32
CA LYS A 34 5.63 -15.59 4.20
C LYS A 34 5.04 -14.93 2.97
N ALA A 35 4.25 -15.68 2.22
CA ALA A 35 3.49 -15.16 1.09
C ALA A 35 2.02 -15.44 1.31
N GLN A 36 1.18 -14.46 1.06
CA GLN A 36 -0.26 -14.59 1.04
C GLN A 36 -0.82 -13.80 -0.13
N GLY A 37 -1.96 -14.23 -0.67
CA GLY A 37 -2.53 -13.55 -1.81
C GLY A 37 -4.00 -13.83 -1.97
N MET A 38 -4.62 -13.02 -2.84
CA MET A 38 -6.01 -13.12 -3.21
C MET A 38 -6.11 -13.03 -4.73
N TRP A 39 -6.89 -13.93 -5.30
CA TRP A 39 -7.34 -13.87 -6.68
C TRP A 39 -8.81 -13.53 -6.69
N LEU A 40 -9.17 -12.42 -7.32
CA LEU A 40 -10.53 -12.04 -7.59
C LEU A 40 -10.79 -12.20 -9.08
N MET A 41 -11.81 -12.96 -9.43
CA MET A 41 -12.29 -13.10 -10.80
C MET A 41 -13.78 -12.81 -10.84
N GLY A 42 -14.19 -12.01 -11.79
CA GLY A 42 -15.59 -11.72 -12.08
C GLY A 42 -15.91 -12.11 -13.51
N VAL A 43 -17.03 -12.78 -13.70
CA VAL A 43 -17.58 -13.12 -15.04
C VAL A 43 -19.05 -12.74 -15.05
N GLY A 44 -19.48 -12.02 -16.06
CA GLY A 44 -20.86 -11.62 -16.25
C GLY A 44 -21.28 -11.75 -17.72
N ALA A 45 -22.52 -12.09 -17.91
CA ALA A 45 -23.15 -12.18 -19.24
C ALA A 45 -24.51 -11.51 -19.20
N GLY A 46 -24.90 -10.85 -20.29
CA GLY A 46 -26.22 -10.22 -20.47
C GLY A 46 -26.17 -8.71 -20.73
N ASP A 47 -27.32 -8.12 -20.96
CA ASP A 47 -27.52 -6.69 -21.12
C ASP A 47 -27.22 -5.96 -19.83
N GLY A 48 -26.18 -5.15 -19.82
CA GLY A 48 -25.81 -4.41 -18.62
C GLY A 48 -24.94 -5.20 -17.66
N SER A 49 -23.93 -5.90 -18.17
CA SER A 49 -22.91 -6.55 -17.37
C SER A 49 -22.40 -5.59 -16.28
N PHE A 50 -22.02 -6.13 -15.13
CA PHE A 50 -21.41 -5.38 -14.00
C PHE A 50 -20.12 -4.65 -14.40
N VAL A 51 -19.61 -4.93 -15.57
CA VAL A 51 -18.53 -4.18 -16.20
C VAL A 51 -19.11 -2.91 -16.76
N SER A 52 -19.19 -1.96 -15.90
CA SER A 52 -19.71 -0.64 -16.12
C SER A 52 -19.21 -0.03 -17.41
N HIS A 53 -20.16 0.49 -18.18
CA HIS A 53 -19.92 1.44 -19.22
C HIS A 53 -19.07 2.60 -18.65
N THR A 54 -17.80 2.59 -18.91
CA THR A 54 -16.98 3.76 -18.67
C THR A 54 -17.55 4.83 -19.57
N ARG A 55 -18.33 5.76 -19.02
CA ARG A 55 -18.75 6.96 -19.73
C ARG A 55 -17.46 7.65 -20.16
N GLN A 56 -17.14 7.52 -21.42
CA GLN A 56 -16.05 8.28 -22.00
C GLN A 56 -16.45 9.75 -21.85
N ALA A 57 -15.70 10.48 -21.03
CA ALA A 57 -15.94 11.90 -20.84
C ALA A 57 -15.95 12.59 -22.21
N GLY A 58 -17.07 13.23 -22.57
CA GLY A 58 -17.24 13.87 -23.87
C GLY A 58 -18.23 13.21 -24.83
N ALA A 59 -18.81 12.05 -24.51
CA ALA A 59 -19.85 11.45 -25.34
C ALA A 59 -21.17 12.22 -25.16
N THR A 60 -21.59 12.93 -26.17
CA THR A 60 -22.84 13.70 -26.21
C THR A 60 -24.08 12.88 -26.54
N SER A 61 -23.97 11.57 -26.70
CA SER A 61 -25.09 10.69 -26.97
C SER A 61 -25.37 9.78 -25.78
N ASN A 62 -26.60 9.86 -25.25
CA ASN A 62 -27.17 8.95 -24.27
C ASN A 62 -27.54 7.57 -24.89
N LYS A 63 -26.97 7.20 -26.03
CA LYS A 63 -27.07 5.83 -26.50
C LYS A 63 -26.18 4.99 -25.60
N ALA A 64 -26.80 4.31 -24.63
CA ALA A 64 -26.26 3.08 -24.11
C ALA A 64 -25.78 2.28 -25.33
N ARG A 65 -24.51 1.96 -25.40
CA ARG A 65 -24.03 1.03 -26.40
C ARG A 65 -24.85 -0.21 -26.14
N ASP A 66 -25.67 -0.56 -27.12
CA ASP A 66 -26.35 -1.85 -27.20
C ASP A 66 -25.22 -2.88 -27.23
N THR A 67 -24.88 -3.41 -26.09
CA THR A 67 -23.89 -4.47 -25.94
C THR A 67 -24.67 -5.74 -25.89
N ASP A 68 -25.15 -6.15 -27.10
CA ASP A 68 -25.78 -7.41 -27.32
C ASP A 68 -24.95 -8.50 -26.64
N ASP A 69 -25.50 -9.18 -25.66
CA ASP A 69 -25.05 -10.44 -25.04
C ASP A 69 -23.54 -10.56 -24.78
N ALA A 70 -22.89 -9.48 -24.35
CA ALA A 70 -21.47 -9.49 -24.13
C ALA A 70 -21.10 -10.29 -22.87
N LEU A 71 -20.30 -11.31 -23.06
CA LEU A 71 -19.54 -11.93 -21.97
C LEU A 71 -18.46 -10.96 -21.51
N SER A 72 -18.53 -10.56 -20.27
CA SER A 72 -17.51 -9.72 -19.65
C SER A 72 -16.79 -10.48 -18.54
N ALA A 73 -15.48 -10.37 -18.50
CA ALA A 73 -14.68 -10.94 -17.42
C ALA A 73 -13.62 -9.96 -16.96
N MET A 74 -13.30 -10.03 -15.69
CA MET A 74 -12.25 -9.23 -15.07
C MET A 74 -11.45 -10.05 -14.06
N GLN A 75 -10.23 -9.63 -13.80
CA GLN A 75 -9.41 -10.23 -12.75
C GLN A 75 -8.59 -9.18 -12.03
N LEU A 76 -8.32 -9.49 -10.76
CA LEU A 76 -7.44 -8.75 -9.89
C LEU A 76 -6.65 -9.75 -9.05
N VAL A 77 -5.35 -9.54 -8.91
CA VAL A 77 -4.50 -10.35 -8.04
C VAL A 77 -3.85 -9.45 -7.01
N ARG A 78 -3.88 -9.85 -5.75
CA ARG A 78 -3.11 -9.20 -4.69
C ARG A 78 -2.13 -10.18 -4.09
N LEU A 79 -0.89 -9.76 -3.93
CA LEU A 79 0.19 -10.58 -3.39
C LEU A 79 0.93 -9.80 -2.30
N GLN A 80 0.91 -10.32 -1.09
CA GLN A 80 1.70 -9.82 0.03
C GLN A 80 2.86 -10.76 0.30
N LEU A 81 4.04 -10.17 0.47
CA LEU A 81 5.26 -10.84 0.88
C LEU A 81 5.74 -10.21 2.19
N ASP A 82 5.88 -11.03 3.23
CA ASP A 82 6.41 -10.63 4.51
C ASP A 82 7.78 -11.26 4.71
N ALA A 83 8.76 -10.47 5.12
CA ALA A 83 10.09 -10.91 5.51
C ALA A 83 10.25 -10.66 7.02
N VAL A 84 10.27 -11.72 7.81
CA VAL A 84 10.39 -11.65 9.27
C VAL A 84 11.85 -11.90 9.65
N ALA A 85 12.55 -10.83 10.05
CA ALA A 85 13.95 -10.90 10.44
C ALA A 85 14.11 -11.28 11.92
N SER A 86 13.15 -10.90 12.78
CA SER A 86 13.11 -11.24 14.21
C SER A 86 11.70 -11.01 14.76
N GLU A 87 11.47 -11.35 16.02
CA GLU A 87 10.21 -11.03 16.71
C GLU A 87 9.90 -9.53 16.75
N SER A 88 10.93 -8.70 16.64
CA SER A 88 10.81 -7.24 16.71
C SER A 88 10.93 -6.52 15.38
N LEU A 89 11.30 -7.21 14.29
CA LEU A 89 11.56 -6.59 13.00
C LEU A 89 11.02 -7.42 11.85
N SER A 90 10.15 -6.83 11.06
CA SER A 90 9.66 -7.41 9.81
C SER A 90 9.49 -6.34 8.72
N GLY A 91 9.46 -6.77 7.48
CA GLY A 91 9.16 -5.93 6.33
C GLY A 91 8.04 -6.55 5.51
N THR A 92 7.18 -5.72 4.95
CA THR A 92 6.07 -6.15 4.10
C THR A 92 6.11 -5.42 2.78
N VAL A 93 5.90 -6.15 1.69
CA VAL A 93 5.66 -5.62 0.35
C VAL A 93 4.34 -6.18 -0.15
N TYR A 94 3.45 -5.31 -0.61
CA TYR A 94 2.11 -5.67 -1.06
C TYR A 94 1.86 -5.14 -2.46
N PHE A 95 1.66 -6.06 -3.40
CA PHE A 95 1.40 -5.77 -4.80
C PHE A 95 -0.07 -5.90 -5.13
N GLU A 96 -0.53 -5.06 -6.04
CA GLU A 96 -1.78 -5.24 -6.75
C GLU A 96 -1.49 -5.38 -8.24
N ILE A 97 -2.00 -6.43 -8.86
CA ILE A 97 -1.82 -6.75 -10.27
C ILE A 97 -3.20 -6.78 -10.87
N GLY A 98 -3.50 -5.83 -11.73
CA GLY A 98 -4.73 -5.94 -12.42
C GLY A 98 -5.62 -4.76 -12.43
N ASP A 99 -6.90 -4.93 -12.10
CA ASP A 99 -8.08 -4.39 -12.71
C ASP A 99 -8.10 -4.69 -14.21
N THR A 100 -7.72 -5.94 -14.54
CA THR A 100 -7.57 -6.37 -15.93
C THR A 100 -8.93 -6.85 -16.47
N MET A 101 -9.44 -6.11 -17.45
CA MET A 101 -10.64 -6.50 -18.21
C MET A 101 -10.24 -7.38 -19.38
N TRP A 102 -10.77 -8.58 -19.45
CA TRP A 102 -10.48 -9.52 -20.54
C TRP A 102 -10.92 -8.96 -21.89
N GLY A 103 -10.02 -9.03 -22.86
CA GLY A 103 -10.22 -8.46 -24.18
C GLY A 103 -9.93 -6.96 -24.30
N GLN A 104 -9.65 -6.25 -23.23
CA GLN A 104 -9.38 -4.83 -23.25
C GLN A 104 -7.86 -4.52 -23.24
N ALA A 105 -7.35 -3.98 -24.35
CA ALA A 105 -5.93 -3.68 -24.49
C ALA A 105 -5.42 -2.60 -23.54
N SER A 106 -6.27 -1.65 -23.15
CA SER A 106 -5.87 -0.55 -22.23
C SER A 106 -5.61 -1.01 -20.80
N SER A 107 -6.21 -2.14 -20.38
CA SER A 107 -5.98 -2.73 -19.05
C SER A 107 -5.10 -3.99 -19.10
N GLY A 108 -4.48 -4.29 -20.26
CA GLY A 108 -3.62 -5.45 -20.43
C GLY A 108 -4.35 -6.78 -20.62
N GLY A 109 -5.66 -6.77 -20.76
CA GLY A 109 -6.48 -8.00 -20.89
C GLY A 109 -6.64 -8.53 -22.31
N ALA A 110 -6.06 -7.88 -23.34
CA ALA A 110 -6.09 -8.32 -24.72
C ALA A 110 -4.98 -9.36 -25.01
N LEU A 111 -4.99 -9.87 -26.23
CA LEU A 111 -3.96 -10.79 -26.72
C LEU A 111 -2.55 -10.19 -26.53
N GLY A 112 -1.66 -10.97 -25.93
CA GLY A 112 -0.30 -10.55 -25.58
C GLY A 112 -0.13 -10.08 -24.14
N ALA A 113 -1.22 -9.69 -23.46
CA ALA A 113 -1.23 -9.18 -22.07
C ALA A 113 -0.24 -8.02 -21.83
N ASP A 114 0.07 -7.26 -22.85
CA ASP A 114 0.95 -6.10 -22.78
C ASP A 114 0.30 -4.99 -22.00
N LYS A 115 0.74 -4.32 -21.08
CA LYS A 115 0.16 -3.25 -20.26
C LYS A 115 -0.61 -3.73 -19.02
N THR A 116 -0.47 -4.99 -18.60
CA THR A 116 -0.92 -5.36 -17.27
C THR A 116 -0.14 -4.53 -16.23
N ILE A 117 -0.86 -3.79 -15.42
CA ILE A 117 -0.26 -2.92 -14.41
C ILE A 117 0.07 -3.76 -13.18
N VAL A 118 1.27 -3.61 -12.67
CA VAL A 118 1.71 -4.14 -11.37
C VAL A 118 1.99 -2.95 -10.47
N GLU A 119 1.14 -2.74 -9.50
CA GLU A 119 1.25 -1.63 -8.55
C GLU A 119 1.84 -2.11 -7.23
N LEU A 120 2.74 -1.31 -6.68
CA LEU A 120 3.21 -1.47 -5.31
C LEU A 120 2.27 -0.66 -4.41
N ARG A 121 1.33 -1.32 -3.75
CA ARG A 121 0.38 -0.65 -2.86
C ARG A 121 1.00 -0.29 -1.52
N ASN A 122 1.67 -1.27 -0.88
CA ASN A 122 2.32 -1.02 0.40
C ASN A 122 3.75 -1.55 0.40
N ALA A 123 4.63 -0.82 1.04
CA ALA A 123 6.00 -1.22 1.33
C ALA A 123 6.43 -0.56 2.63
N TYR A 124 6.51 -1.33 3.71
CA TYR A 124 6.80 -0.81 5.03
C TYR A 124 7.62 -1.77 5.89
N ILE A 125 8.21 -1.22 6.93
CA ILE A 125 8.91 -1.96 7.98
C ILE A 125 8.12 -1.79 9.27
N ASP A 126 7.88 -2.89 9.97
CA ASP A 126 7.40 -2.94 11.35
C ASP A 126 8.57 -3.17 12.29
N TRP A 127 8.70 -2.32 13.28
CA TRP A 127 9.70 -2.43 14.31
C TRP A 127 9.12 -2.22 15.71
N THR A 128 9.27 -3.22 16.56
CA THR A 128 8.93 -3.11 17.98
C THR A 128 10.21 -2.75 18.74
N VAL A 129 10.18 -1.67 19.50
CA VAL A 129 11.32 -1.25 20.32
C VAL A 129 11.55 -2.31 21.40
N PRO A 130 12.76 -2.92 21.46
CA PRO A 130 13.03 -3.99 22.42
C PRO A 130 12.70 -3.61 23.85
N ASN A 131 12.08 -4.53 24.59
CA ASN A 131 11.65 -4.38 25.99
C ASN A 131 10.63 -3.25 26.23
N THR A 132 9.85 -2.88 25.22
CA THR A 132 8.76 -1.90 25.34
C THR A 132 7.55 -2.34 24.53
N ASP A 133 6.40 -1.69 24.77
CA ASP A 133 5.18 -1.85 23.96
C ASP A 133 5.12 -0.83 22.81
N LEU A 134 6.21 -0.12 22.55
CA LEU A 134 6.29 0.87 21.47
C LEU A 134 6.59 0.18 20.13
N LYS A 135 5.70 0.38 19.18
CA LYS A 135 5.80 -0.16 17.82
C LYS A 135 5.81 0.96 16.81
N PHE A 136 6.69 0.84 15.82
CA PHE A 136 6.74 1.72 14.66
C PHE A 136 6.39 0.95 13.41
N ARG A 137 5.61 1.59 12.53
CA ARG A 137 5.48 1.21 11.13
C ARG A 137 5.94 2.35 10.26
N MET A 138 6.83 2.09 9.32
CA MET A 138 7.48 3.11 8.50
C MET A 138 7.49 2.68 7.03
N GLY A 139 6.95 3.53 6.17
CA GLY A 139 6.89 3.30 4.73
C GLY A 139 5.52 3.63 4.13
N ILE A 140 5.28 3.14 2.92
CA ILE A 140 3.99 3.27 2.24
C ILE A 140 3.04 2.25 2.85
N GLN A 141 1.96 2.71 3.46
CA GLN A 141 1.06 1.89 4.26
C GLN A 141 -0.36 2.46 4.25
N GLY A 142 -1.35 1.60 4.47
CA GLY A 142 -2.72 2.04 4.69
C GLY A 142 -2.85 2.84 5.99
N LEU A 143 -3.42 4.02 5.91
CA LEU A 143 -3.76 4.88 7.03
C LEU A 143 -5.27 5.01 7.14
N SER A 144 -5.79 4.82 8.35
CA SER A 144 -7.22 5.00 8.63
C SER A 144 -7.40 5.67 9.98
N MET A 145 -8.21 6.71 10.02
CA MET A 145 -8.70 7.25 11.27
C MET A 145 -9.81 6.36 11.82
N PRO A 146 -10.01 6.33 13.15
CA PRO A 146 -11.10 5.56 13.76
C PRO A 146 -12.46 5.92 13.15
N ASN A 147 -13.28 4.90 12.88
CA ASN A 147 -14.65 5.06 12.38
C ASN A 147 -15.49 3.85 12.78
N VAL A 148 -16.82 4.00 12.69
CA VAL A 148 -17.76 2.93 13.07
C VAL A 148 -18.35 2.17 11.87
N ALA A 149 -18.02 2.55 10.64
CA ALA A 149 -18.69 2.07 9.42
C ALA A 149 -17.74 1.66 8.29
N GLY A 150 -16.55 1.15 8.62
CA GLY A 150 -15.68 0.50 7.62
C GLY A 150 -14.93 1.44 6.68
N GLY A 151 -14.59 2.64 7.13
CA GLY A 151 -13.77 3.60 6.40
C GLY A 151 -13.95 5.01 6.96
N SER A 152 -12.87 5.72 7.23
CA SER A 152 -12.93 7.08 7.74
C SER A 152 -13.15 8.08 6.61
N ALA A 153 -14.13 8.97 6.77
CA ALA A 153 -14.33 10.09 5.85
C ALA A 153 -13.19 11.14 5.92
N VAL A 154 -12.37 11.09 6.96
CA VAL A 154 -11.27 12.05 7.16
C VAL A 154 -9.96 11.53 6.55
N LEU A 155 -9.64 10.27 6.81
CA LEU A 155 -8.44 9.63 6.26
C LEU A 155 -8.69 8.12 6.17
N PHE A 156 -8.66 7.59 4.95
CA PHE A 156 -8.72 6.18 4.63
C PHE A 156 -8.06 5.97 3.27
N ASP A 157 -6.73 5.86 3.27
CA ASP A 157 -5.96 5.73 2.02
C ASP A 157 -4.55 5.18 2.28
N ASP A 158 -3.83 4.82 1.23
CA ASP A 158 -2.43 4.42 1.29
C ASP A 158 -1.52 5.68 1.23
N ALA A 159 -0.58 5.80 2.15
CA ALA A 159 0.34 6.94 2.19
C ALA A 159 1.70 6.58 2.77
N ALA A 160 2.72 7.37 2.39
CA ALA A 160 4.03 7.32 3.04
C ALA A 160 3.94 7.94 4.44
N ALA A 161 4.21 7.14 5.46
CA ALA A 161 4.04 7.54 6.85
C ALA A 161 5.03 6.86 7.80
N VAL A 162 5.19 7.49 8.96
CA VAL A 162 5.73 6.88 10.17
C VAL A 162 4.59 6.87 11.19
N VAL A 163 4.20 5.70 11.62
CA VAL A 163 3.17 5.49 12.63
C VAL A 163 3.83 4.93 13.88
N ALA A 164 3.56 5.52 15.03
CA ALA A 164 3.99 5.05 16.34
C ALA A 164 2.77 4.62 17.15
N ASN A 165 2.79 3.41 17.65
CA ASN A 165 1.75 2.86 18.53
C ASN A 165 2.36 2.49 19.87
N TYR A 166 1.71 2.90 20.95
CA TYR A 166 2.07 2.53 22.31
C TYR A 166 0.84 2.07 23.06
N GLN A 167 0.93 0.88 23.66
CA GLN A 167 -0.14 0.32 24.49
C GLN A 167 0.18 0.52 25.95
N PHE A 168 -0.62 1.31 26.66
CA PHE A 168 -0.44 1.55 28.11
C PHE A 168 -1.02 0.41 28.97
N ASN A 169 -2.14 -0.14 28.51
CA ASN A 169 -2.83 -1.28 29.13
C ASN A 169 -3.85 -1.86 28.14
N GLU A 170 -4.60 -2.87 28.54
CA GLU A 170 -5.56 -3.57 27.66
C GLU A 170 -6.64 -2.66 27.04
N ASN A 171 -6.94 -1.53 27.70
CA ASN A 171 -8.04 -0.63 27.29
C ASN A 171 -7.57 0.70 26.72
N VAL A 172 -6.29 1.06 26.90
CA VAL A 172 -5.77 2.38 26.54
C VAL A 172 -4.50 2.25 25.70
N GLY A 173 -4.57 2.75 24.49
CA GLY A 173 -3.44 2.87 23.58
C GLY A 173 -3.36 4.26 22.98
N LEU A 174 -2.18 4.63 22.51
CA LEU A 174 -1.91 5.86 21.80
C LEU A 174 -1.36 5.51 20.41
N THR A 175 -1.95 6.10 19.38
CA THR A 175 -1.39 6.09 18.04
C THR A 175 -1.07 7.52 17.64
N ALA A 176 0.18 7.75 17.25
CA ALA A 176 0.62 8.99 16.64
C ALA A 176 1.20 8.70 15.26
N PHE A 177 1.00 9.58 14.30
CA PHE A 177 1.58 9.40 12.98
C PHE A 177 2.01 10.72 12.36
N TRP A 178 2.99 10.63 11.48
CA TRP A 178 3.37 11.65 10.53
C TRP A 178 3.25 11.07 9.13
N ALA A 179 2.49 11.70 8.27
CA ALA A 179 2.28 11.27 6.89
C ALA A 179 2.66 12.39 5.91
N ARG A 180 3.20 12.00 4.77
CA ARG A 180 3.52 12.91 3.69
C ARG A 180 2.62 12.62 2.50
N LEU A 181 1.51 13.35 2.42
CA LEU A 181 0.47 13.12 1.42
C LEU A 181 0.85 13.73 0.06
N PHE A 182 1.42 14.94 0.07
CA PHE A 182 1.88 15.65 -1.12
C PHE A 182 3.15 16.43 -0.85
N ASN A 183 4.00 16.55 -1.85
CA ASN A 183 5.14 17.43 -1.83
C ASN A 183 5.62 17.74 -3.26
N ASP A 184 4.83 18.51 -3.97
CA ASP A 184 5.08 18.84 -5.39
C ASP A 184 6.27 19.80 -5.57
N ASN A 185 6.75 20.44 -4.50
CA ASN A 185 7.88 21.38 -4.54
C ASN A 185 9.25 20.68 -4.62
N TRP A 186 9.31 19.37 -4.69
CA TRP A 186 10.59 18.65 -4.74
C TRP A 186 11.31 18.79 -6.09
N ASN A 187 10.58 19.13 -7.15
CA ASN A 187 11.10 19.21 -8.50
C ASN A 187 11.63 20.61 -8.91
N GLU A 188 11.52 21.62 -8.04
CA GLU A 188 11.94 22.98 -8.36
C GLU A 188 13.40 23.29 -8.02
N SER A 189 14.19 22.33 -7.57
CA SER A 189 15.58 22.54 -7.11
C SER A 189 16.62 21.66 -7.80
N SER A 190 16.38 21.28 -9.07
CA SER A 190 17.41 20.61 -9.88
C SER A 190 17.77 21.40 -11.12
#